data_1644d8b980b19af735f9384e4807ad22
#
_entry.id   1644d8b980b19af735f9384e4807ad22
#
_cell.length_a   1.000
_cell.length_b   1.000
_cell.length_c   1.000
_cell.angle_alpha   90.00
_cell.angle_beta   90.00
_cell.angle_gamma   90.00
#
_symmetry.space_group_name_H-M   'P 1'
#
loop_
_entity.id
_entity.type
_entity.pdbx_description
1 polymer ?
#
loop_
_entity_poly.entity_id
_entity_poly.type
_entity_poly.pdbx_seq_one_letter_code
_entity_poly.pdbx_strand_id
1 'polypeptide(L)'
;MAKSLGNFYTVPDVLAKGYTARELRYALLRVHYRVPLNFIWEGMNEARESLARIDEWLARLRQIAKSGNVQRSTPNAQRPTTAFEDALDDDLNISAALGFLFESIRETNRAMDQNEMDAASASAWLDWWKRINTVLDLEAEADVAIPHELAELAQQRENARREKNWKRSDELRERISALGWEVRDTKDGPKLMRAAGSA
;
A
#
# COMPACT_ATOMS: atom_id res chain seq x y z
N MET A 1 -11.53 -19.23 -14.05
CA MET A 1 -10.36 -20.12 -13.83
C MET A 1 -10.83 -21.56 -13.82
N ALA A 2 -10.24 -22.43 -14.63
CA ALA A 2 -10.57 -23.86 -14.64
C ALA A 2 -9.25 -24.65 -14.57
N LYS A 3 -9.18 -25.62 -13.64
CA LYS A 3 -7.99 -26.47 -13.46
C LYS A 3 -7.57 -27.20 -14.74
N SER A 4 -8.56 -27.62 -15.53
CA SER A 4 -8.35 -28.34 -16.79
C SER A 4 -7.70 -27.51 -17.90
N LEU A 5 -7.72 -26.18 -17.79
CA LEU A 5 -7.16 -25.25 -18.78
C LEU A 5 -5.81 -24.66 -18.35
N GLY A 6 -5.25 -25.08 -17.19
CA GLY A 6 -3.97 -24.57 -16.70
C GLY A 6 -3.96 -23.09 -16.31
N ASN A 7 -5.13 -22.43 -16.22
CA ASN A 7 -5.27 -21.02 -15.84
C ASN A 7 -5.77 -20.84 -14.40
N PHE A 8 -5.40 -21.77 -13.52
CA PHE A 8 -5.69 -21.72 -12.11
C PHE A 8 -4.47 -21.22 -11.36
N TYR A 9 -4.61 -20.09 -10.66
CA TYR A 9 -3.55 -19.51 -9.82
C TYR A 9 -4.01 -19.48 -8.37
N THR A 10 -3.11 -19.85 -7.47
CA THR A 10 -3.31 -19.72 -6.02
C THR A 10 -2.67 -18.44 -5.51
N VAL A 11 -3.03 -17.99 -4.29
CA VAL A 11 -2.35 -16.86 -3.65
C VAL A 11 -0.84 -17.05 -3.57
N PRO A 12 -0.31 -18.23 -3.17
CA PRO A 12 1.13 -18.51 -3.23
C PRO A 12 1.76 -18.30 -4.61
N ASP A 13 1.08 -18.67 -5.69
CA ASP A 13 1.60 -18.47 -7.05
C ASP A 13 1.75 -16.98 -7.39
N VAL A 14 0.79 -16.15 -6.94
CA VAL A 14 0.83 -14.70 -7.13
C VAL A 14 2.00 -14.10 -6.35
N LEU A 15 2.17 -14.51 -5.08
CA LEU A 15 3.27 -14.04 -4.24
C LEU A 15 4.64 -14.49 -4.78
N ALA A 16 4.75 -15.73 -5.29
CA ALA A 16 5.97 -16.25 -5.90
C ALA A 16 6.40 -15.47 -7.15
N LYS A 17 5.46 -14.84 -7.87
CA LYS A 17 5.74 -13.92 -8.98
C LYS A 17 6.17 -12.51 -8.55
N GLY A 18 6.28 -12.24 -7.24
CA GLY A 18 6.73 -10.96 -6.72
C GLY A 18 5.63 -9.91 -6.60
N TYR A 19 4.37 -10.32 -6.62
CA TYR A 19 3.25 -9.47 -6.25
C TYR A 19 2.97 -9.56 -4.76
N THR A 20 2.36 -8.51 -4.20
CA THR A 20 1.96 -8.45 -2.79
C THR A 20 0.51 -8.86 -2.60
N ALA A 21 0.14 -9.24 -1.37
CA ALA A 21 -1.26 -9.50 -1.01
C ALA A 21 -2.13 -8.25 -1.23
N ARG A 22 -1.60 -7.07 -0.98
CA ARG A 22 -2.25 -5.77 -1.20
C ARG A 22 -2.57 -5.54 -2.69
N GLU A 23 -1.63 -5.83 -3.59
CA GLU A 23 -1.84 -5.73 -5.03
C GLU A 23 -2.91 -6.71 -5.50
N LEU A 24 -2.89 -7.95 -4.98
CA LEU A 24 -3.93 -8.94 -5.27
C LEU A 24 -5.29 -8.47 -4.76
N ARG A 25 -5.36 -7.95 -3.53
CA ARG A 25 -6.59 -7.41 -2.96
C ARG A 25 -7.18 -6.32 -3.85
N TYR A 26 -6.38 -5.34 -4.29
CA TYR A 26 -6.83 -4.29 -5.19
C TYR A 26 -7.31 -4.85 -6.53
N ALA A 27 -6.56 -5.77 -7.14
CA ALA A 27 -6.93 -6.39 -8.41
C ALA A 27 -8.28 -7.12 -8.34
N LEU A 28 -8.61 -7.74 -7.19
CA LEU A 28 -9.89 -8.39 -6.96
C LEU A 28 -11.01 -7.38 -6.69
N LEU A 29 -10.75 -6.33 -5.88
CA LEU A 29 -11.74 -5.32 -5.50
C LEU A 29 -12.20 -4.46 -6.68
N ARG A 30 -11.33 -4.15 -7.64
CA ARG A 30 -11.66 -3.21 -8.73
C ARG A 30 -12.79 -3.67 -9.66
N VAL A 31 -13.16 -4.95 -9.58
CA VAL A 31 -14.21 -5.54 -10.42
C VAL A 31 -15.49 -5.69 -9.61
N HIS A 32 -16.61 -5.21 -10.16
CA HIS A 32 -17.90 -5.34 -9.50
C HIS A 32 -18.21 -6.83 -9.24
N TYR A 33 -18.66 -7.18 -8.03
CA TYR A 33 -18.84 -8.56 -7.57
C TYR A 33 -19.79 -9.42 -8.41
N ARG A 34 -20.70 -8.78 -9.17
CA ARG A 34 -21.63 -9.49 -10.08
C ARG A 34 -21.01 -9.79 -11.46
N VAL A 35 -19.82 -9.25 -11.75
CA VAL A 35 -19.16 -9.44 -13.04
C VAL A 35 -18.10 -10.51 -12.91
N PRO A 36 -18.02 -11.47 -13.85
CA PRO A 36 -16.95 -12.46 -13.86
C PRO A 36 -15.58 -11.79 -13.91
N LEU A 37 -14.72 -12.13 -12.96
CA LEU A 37 -13.35 -11.65 -12.93
C LEU A 37 -12.51 -12.37 -13.99
N ASN A 38 -11.96 -11.63 -14.93
CA ASN A 38 -10.90 -12.11 -15.80
C ASN A 38 -9.54 -11.81 -15.16
N PHE A 39 -8.94 -12.82 -14.51
CA PHE A 39 -7.63 -12.67 -13.89
C PHE A 39 -6.53 -12.81 -14.93
N ILE A 40 -5.79 -11.72 -15.16
CA ILE A 40 -4.64 -11.64 -16.06
C ILE A 40 -3.48 -10.94 -15.33
N TRP A 41 -2.24 -11.23 -15.71
CA TRP A 41 -1.05 -10.65 -15.06
C TRP A 41 -0.91 -9.16 -15.32
N GLU A 42 -1.36 -8.68 -16.47
CA GLU A 42 -1.45 -7.24 -16.77
C GLU A 42 -2.29 -6.50 -15.74
N GLY A 43 -3.39 -7.10 -15.30
CA GLY A 43 -4.24 -6.53 -14.25
C GLY A 43 -3.54 -6.41 -12.89
N MET A 44 -2.57 -7.27 -12.60
CA MET A 44 -1.73 -7.16 -11.41
C MET A 44 -0.73 -5.99 -11.51
N ASN A 45 -0.17 -5.74 -12.70
CA ASN A 45 0.69 -4.57 -12.94
C ASN A 45 -0.10 -3.27 -12.81
N GLU A 46 -1.30 -3.20 -13.38
CA GLU A 46 -2.21 -2.05 -13.21
C GLU A 46 -2.59 -1.82 -11.75
N ALA A 47 -2.79 -2.89 -10.98
CA ALA A 47 -3.05 -2.81 -9.54
C ALA A 47 -1.85 -2.17 -8.79
N ARG A 48 -0.63 -2.60 -9.11
CA ARG A 48 0.62 -2.04 -8.56
C ARG A 48 0.74 -0.56 -8.85
N GLU A 49 0.52 -0.15 -10.10
CA GLU A 49 0.58 1.27 -10.49
C GLU A 49 -0.49 2.11 -9.79
N SER A 50 -1.71 1.56 -9.66
CA SER A 50 -2.80 2.24 -8.98
C SER A 50 -2.50 2.46 -7.50
N LEU A 51 -1.97 1.44 -6.83
CA LEU A 51 -1.55 1.52 -5.43
C LEU A 51 -0.38 2.50 -5.24
N ALA A 52 0.60 2.51 -6.14
CA ALA A 52 1.69 3.48 -6.09
C ALA A 52 1.19 4.93 -6.17
N ARG A 53 0.17 5.21 -7.00
CA ARG A 53 -0.47 6.55 -7.07
C ARG A 53 -1.16 6.92 -5.76
N ILE A 54 -1.83 5.97 -5.10
CA ILE A 54 -2.44 6.20 -3.77
C ILE A 54 -1.35 6.51 -2.75
N ASP A 55 -0.26 5.75 -2.72
CA ASP A 55 0.84 5.92 -1.78
C ASP A 55 1.53 7.28 -1.94
N GLU A 56 1.82 7.67 -3.18
CA GLU A 56 2.39 8.97 -3.50
C GLU A 56 1.48 10.12 -3.05
N TRP A 57 0.19 10.04 -3.36
CA TRP A 57 -0.79 11.02 -2.95
C TRP A 57 -0.85 11.17 -1.42
N LEU A 58 -0.91 10.06 -0.67
CA LEU A 58 -0.91 10.07 0.79
C LEU A 58 0.38 10.66 1.36
N ALA A 59 1.53 10.35 0.76
CA ALA A 59 2.81 10.92 1.18
C ALA A 59 2.83 12.45 1.03
N ARG A 60 2.33 12.96 -0.09
CA ARG A 60 2.20 14.41 -0.36
C ARG A 60 1.26 15.09 0.63
N LEU A 61 0.08 14.52 0.87
CA LEU A 61 -0.87 15.06 1.87
C LEU A 61 -0.24 15.09 3.28
N ARG A 62 0.43 14.01 3.70
CA ARG A 62 1.10 13.95 5.01
C ARG A 62 2.20 15.01 5.14
N GLN A 63 2.91 15.30 4.07
CA GLN A 63 3.94 16.34 4.04
C GLN A 63 3.32 17.72 4.24
N ILE A 64 2.24 18.05 3.52
CA ILE A 64 1.54 19.34 3.63
C ILE A 64 0.91 19.49 5.02
N ALA A 65 0.22 18.46 5.52
CA ALA A 65 -0.39 18.47 6.84
C ALA A 65 0.64 18.72 7.98
N LYS A 66 1.87 18.22 7.83
CA LYS A 66 2.98 18.44 8.80
C LYS A 66 3.60 19.82 8.68
N SER A 67 3.58 20.46 7.52
CA SER A 67 4.28 21.74 7.29
C SER A 67 3.69 22.90 8.07
N GLY A 68 2.48 22.77 8.62
CA GLY A 68 1.81 23.81 9.39
C GLY A 68 1.55 25.11 8.62
N ASN A 69 1.75 25.09 7.31
CA ASN A 69 1.65 26.27 6.46
C ASN A 69 0.16 26.67 6.34
N VAL A 70 -0.22 27.73 7.05
CA VAL A 70 -1.53 28.36 6.95
C VAL A 70 -1.50 29.27 5.71
N GLN A 71 -1.40 28.68 4.54
CA GLN A 71 -1.71 29.42 3.32
C GLN A 71 -3.22 29.66 3.30
N ARG A 72 -3.62 30.85 2.81
CA ARG A 72 -5.04 31.17 2.67
C ARG A 72 -5.73 30.06 1.91
N SER A 73 -6.60 29.33 2.62
CA SER A 73 -7.54 28.43 1.97
C SER A 73 -8.26 29.22 0.90
N THR A 74 -7.99 28.92 -0.36
CA THR A 74 -8.90 29.35 -1.40
C THR A 74 -10.22 28.63 -1.15
N PRO A 75 -11.38 29.27 -1.39
CA PRO A 75 -12.70 28.65 -1.22
C PRO A 75 -12.86 27.35 -2.05
N ASN A 76 -11.90 27.06 -2.89
CA ASN A 76 -11.90 25.97 -3.87
C ASN A 76 -11.05 24.76 -3.43
N ALA A 77 -10.52 24.70 -2.21
CA ALA A 77 -9.95 23.46 -1.69
C ALA A 77 -11.11 22.48 -1.54
N GLN A 78 -11.28 21.62 -2.55
CA GLN A 78 -12.36 20.65 -2.58
C GLN A 78 -12.29 19.79 -1.32
N ARG A 79 -13.37 19.80 -0.57
CA ARG A 79 -13.53 18.90 0.57
C ARG A 79 -13.96 17.51 0.06
N PRO A 80 -13.57 16.44 0.77
CA PRO A 80 -14.10 15.12 0.46
C PRO A 80 -15.64 15.16 0.40
N THR A 81 -16.18 14.53 -0.62
CA THR A 81 -17.65 14.38 -0.80
C THR A 81 -18.09 12.99 -0.32
N THR A 82 -19.39 12.74 -0.29
CA THR A 82 -19.99 11.43 0.00
C THR A 82 -20.05 10.52 -1.22
N ALA A 83 -19.54 10.96 -2.38
CA ALA A 83 -19.70 10.24 -3.65
C ALA A 83 -19.10 8.81 -3.63
N PHE A 84 -18.04 8.59 -2.84
CA PHE A 84 -17.48 7.26 -2.65
C PHE A 84 -18.45 6.36 -1.90
N GLU A 85 -18.99 6.85 -0.79
CA GLU A 85 -19.96 6.14 0.06
C GLU A 85 -21.27 5.91 -0.70
N ASP A 86 -21.76 6.92 -1.40
CA ASP A 86 -22.98 6.83 -2.22
C ASP A 86 -22.85 5.75 -3.31
N ALA A 87 -21.67 5.60 -3.90
CA ALA A 87 -21.40 4.54 -4.87
C ALA A 87 -21.41 3.14 -4.23
N LEU A 88 -20.96 3.00 -2.97
CA LEU A 88 -21.03 1.72 -2.25
C LEU A 88 -22.47 1.41 -1.80
N ASP A 89 -23.28 2.42 -1.50
CA ASP A 89 -24.70 2.26 -1.17
C ASP A 89 -25.52 1.85 -2.41
N ASP A 90 -25.02 2.17 -3.61
CA ASP A 90 -25.58 1.70 -4.89
C ASP A 90 -25.03 0.32 -5.26
N ASP A 91 -25.59 -0.73 -4.66
CA ASP A 91 -25.27 -2.14 -4.93
C ASP A 91 -23.76 -2.47 -4.84
N LEU A 92 -23.06 -1.88 -3.88
CA LEU A 92 -21.61 -2.07 -3.69
C LEU A 92 -20.80 -1.78 -4.98
N ASN A 93 -21.14 -0.70 -5.68
CA ASN A 93 -20.50 -0.30 -6.93
C ASN A 93 -19.06 0.18 -6.70
N ILE A 94 -18.20 -0.77 -6.37
CA ILE A 94 -16.79 -0.51 -6.07
C ILE A 94 -16.05 0.13 -7.26
N SER A 95 -16.46 -0.17 -8.49
CA SER A 95 -15.85 0.42 -9.68
C SER A 95 -16.10 1.92 -9.75
N ALA A 96 -17.33 2.37 -9.45
CA ALA A 96 -17.66 3.79 -9.34
C ALA A 96 -16.95 4.44 -8.15
N ALA A 97 -16.96 3.79 -6.97
CA ALA A 97 -16.27 4.27 -5.78
C ALA A 97 -14.77 4.51 -6.03
N LEU A 98 -14.07 3.56 -6.66
CA LEU A 98 -12.68 3.74 -7.07
C LEU A 98 -12.51 4.83 -8.13
N GLY A 99 -13.48 5.00 -9.03
CA GLY A 99 -13.50 6.12 -9.97
C GLY A 99 -13.46 7.46 -9.25
N PHE A 100 -14.32 7.67 -8.25
CA PHE A 100 -14.33 8.87 -7.42
C PHE A 100 -13.04 9.06 -6.62
N LEU A 101 -12.46 7.98 -6.07
CA LEU A 101 -11.16 8.04 -5.40
C LEU A 101 -10.08 8.60 -6.33
N PHE A 102 -9.93 8.04 -7.54
CA PHE A 102 -8.89 8.49 -8.47
C PHE A 102 -9.17 9.87 -9.07
N GLU A 103 -10.42 10.27 -9.20
CA GLU A 103 -10.77 11.64 -9.56
C GLU A 103 -10.34 12.61 -8.46
N SER A 104 -10.66 12.30 -7.19
CA SER A 104 -10.24 13.10 -6.04
C SER A 104 -8.70 13.19 -5.94
N ILE A 105 -7.98 12.09 -6.19
CA ILE A 105 -6.51 12.09 -6.24
C ILE A 105 -5.99 13.06 -7.32
N ARG A 106 -6.59 13.04 -8.51
CA ARG A 106 -6.17 13.91 -9.61
C ARG A 106 -6.41 15.38 -9.30
N GLU A 107 -7.59 15.71 -8.76
CA GLU A 107 -7.97 17.09 -8.44
C GLU A 107 -7.14 17.65 -7.30
N THR A 108 -6.94 16.88 -6.23
CA THR A 108 -6.12 17.29 -5.09
C THR A 108 -4.65 17.40 -5.45
N ASN A 109 -4.11 16.50 -6.29
CA ASN A 109 -2.76 16.65 -6.83
C ASN A 109 -2.60 17.95 -7.61
N ARG A 110 -3.58 18.32 -8.44
CA ARG A 110 -3.57 19.59 -9.14
C ARG A 110 -3.56 20.78 -8.18
N ALA A 111 -4.39 20.76 -7.14
CA ALA A 111 -4.40 21.79 -6.11
C ALA A 111 -3.07 21.89 -5.36
N MET A 112 -2.43 20.75 -5.05
CA MET A 112 -1.09 20.70 -4.45
C MET A 112 -0.03 21.30 -5.37
N ASP A 113 -0.07 21.01 -6.68
CA ASP A 113 0.89 21.51 -7.67
C ASP A 113 0.74 23.03 -7.86
N GLN A 114 -0.47 23.56 -7.67
CA GLN A 114 -0.80 25.01 -7.73
C GLN A 114 -0.55 25.73 -6.40
N ASN A 115 -0.08 25.02 -5.36
CA ASN A 115 0.05 25.53 -3.98
C ASN A 115 -1.27 26.08 -3.40
N GLU A 116 -2.39 25.51 -3.77
CA GLU A 116 -3.74 25.88 -3.30
C GLU A 116 -4.24 25.03 -2.13
N MET A 117 -3.47 24.00 -1.73
CA MET A 117 -3.82 23.11 -0.63
C MET A 117 -3.12 23.51 0.67
N ASP A 118 -3.91 23.81 1.71
CA ASP A 118 -3.41 24.10 3.04
C ASP A 118 -3.35 22.82 3.94
N ALA A 119 -2.72 22.95 5.10
CA ALA A 119 -2.57 21.86 6.06
C ALA A 119 -3.93 21.34 6.58
N ALA A 120 -4.93 22.21 6.73
CA ALA A 120 -6.26 21.81 7.19
C ALA A 120 -7.00 20.98 6.13
N SER A 121 -6.93 21.38 4.88
CA SER A 121 -7.50 20.63 3.75
C SER A 121 -6.79 19.29 3.57
N ALA A 122 -5.46 19.26 3.65
CA ALA A 122 -4.70 18.04 3.59
C ALA A 122 -5.07 17.05 4.71
N SER A 123 -5.26 17.56 5.94
CA SER A 123 -5.71 16.75 7.08
C SER A 123 -7.12 16.18 6.85
N ALA A 124 -8.04 16.99 6.30
CA ALA A 124 -9.40 16.55 5.99
C ALA A 124 -9.40 15.39 4.96
N TRP A 125 -8.53 15.45 3.94
CA TRP A 125 -8.37 14.38 2.96
C TRP A 125 -7.74 13.12 3.57
N LEU A 126 -6.79 13.25 4.51
CA LEU A 126 -6.22 12.13 5.24
C LEU A 126 -7.27 11.44 6.15
N ASP A 127 -8.15 12.22 6.79
CA ASP A 127 -9.22 11.66 7.61
C ASP A 127 -10.30 10.98 6.76
N TRP A 128 -10.60 11.55 5.59
CA TRP A 128 -11.47 10.88 4.62
C TRP A 128 -10.85 9.56 4.14
N TRP A 129 -9.55 9.55 3.79
CA TRP A 129 -8.86 8.32 3.41
C TRP A 129 -8.95 7.26 4.50
N LYS A 130 -8.66 7.60 5.76
CA LYS A 130 -8.77 6.66 6.87
C LYS A 130 -10.15 6.02 6.93
N ARG A 131 -11.23 6.80 6.72
CA ARG A 131 -12.60 6.31 6.74
C ARG A 131 -12.86 5.33 5.60
N ILE A 132 -12.57 5.67 4.35
CA ILE A 132 -12.80 4.78 3.23
C ILE A 132 -11.87 3.56 3.26
N ASN A 133 -10.68 3.71 3.80
CA ASN A 133 -9.73 2.60 3.91
C ASN A 133 -10.14 1.54 4.94
N THR A 134 -11.06 1.83 5.84
CA THR A 134 -11.68 0.80 6.71
C THR A 134 -12.42 -0.27 5.89
N VAL A 135 -12.88 0.07 4.69
CA VAL A 135 -13.53 -0.83 3.74
C VAL A 135 -12.51 -1.41 2.75
N LEU A 136 -11.67 -0.56 2.20
CA LEU A 136 -10.73 -0.95 1.14
C LEU A 136 -9.56 -1.79 1.66
N ASP A 137 -9.01 -1.41 2.84
CA ASP A 137 -7.82 -2.00 3.44
C ASP A 137 -6.65 -2.04 2.44
N LEU A 138 -6.40 -0.88 1.83
CA LEU A 138 -5.41 -0.66 0.77
C LEU A 138 -4.27 0.26 1.22
N GLU A 139 -4.23 0.69 2.47
CA GLU A 139 -3.06 1.42 2.96
C GLU A 139 -1.84 0.51 2.93
N ALA A 140 -0.72 1.02 2.41
CA ALA A 140 0.53 0.32 2.61
C ALA A 140 0.64 0.09 4.12
N GLU A 141 0.91 -1.14 4.55
CA GLU A 141 1.37 -1.32 5.92
C GLU A 141 2.43 -0.23 6.10
N ALA A 142 2.14 0.74 6.96
CA ALA A 142 3.12 1.76 7.30
C ALA A 142 4.39 0.97 7.54
N ASP A 143 5.51 1.37 6.89
CA ASP A 143 6.80 0.78 7.22
C ASP A 143 6.79 0.69 8.74
N VAL A 144 6.46 -0.50 9.24
CA VAL A 144 6.33 -0.70 10.69
C VAL A 144 7.69 -0.32 11.13
N ALA A 145 7.79 0.83 11.83
CA ALA A 145 9.08 1.43 12.13
C ALA A 145 9.92 0.28 12.65
N ILE A 146 10.84 -0.19 11.79
CA ILE A 146 11.61 -1.39 12.07
C ILE A 146 12.22 -1.12 13.44
N PRO A 147 11.86 -1.85 14.49
CA PRO A 147 12.41 -1.60 15.81
C PRO A 147 13.93 -1.50 15.68
N HIS A 148 14.53 -0.53 16.29
CA HIS A 148 15.98 -0.26 16.16
C HIS A 148 16.80 -1.54 16.35
N GLU A 149 16.40 -2.37 17.32
CA GLU A 149 16.98 -3.68 17.58
C GLU A 149 16.96 -4.61 16.32
N LEU A 150 15.87 -4.63 15.58
CA LEU A 150 15.77 -5.45 14.35
C LEU A 150 16.63 -4.90 13.22
N ALA A 151 16.74 -3.58 13.10
CA ALA A 151 17.63 -2.96 12.13
C ALA A 151 19.09 -3.28 12.44
N GLU A 152 19.46 -3.25 13.73
CA GLU A 152 20.82 -3.66 14.19
C GLU A 152 21.09 -5.14 13.92
N LEU A 153 20.16 -6.02 14.23
CA LEU A 153 20.31 -7.47 13.93
C LEU A 153 20.47 -7.76 12.43
N ALA A 154 19.71 -7.05 11.59
CA ALA A 154 19.84 -7.17 10.14
C ALA A 154 21.21 -6.68 9.65
N GLN A 155 21.70 -5.57 10.18
CA GLN A 155 23.02 -5.03 9.86
C GLN A 155 24.15 -5.97 10.34
N GLN A 156 24.05 -6.53 11.55
CA GLN A 156 25.01 -7.50 12.06
C GLN A 156 25.06 -8.78 11.20
N ARG A 157 23.88 -9.24 10.74
CA ARG A 157 23.78 -10.39 9.83
C ARG A 157 24.48 -10.09 8.50
N GLU A 158 24.28 -8.90 7.93
CA GLU A 158 24.92 -8.51 6.68
C GLU A 158 26.46 -8.45 6.84
N ASN A 159 26.96 -7.92 7.94
CA ASN A 159 28.38 -7.90 8.25
C ASN A 159 28.95 -9.32 8.40
N ALA A 160 28.26 -10.20 9.13
CA ALA A 160 28.65 -11.60 9.26
C ALA A 160 28.74 -12.32 7.89
N ARG A 161 27.82 -12.02 6.96
CA ARG A 161 27.87 -12.54 5.58
C ARG A 161 29.05 -12.02 4.78
N ARG A 162 29.38 -10.74 4.90
CA ARG A 162 30.56 -10.13 4.24
C ARG A 162 31.87 -10.78 4.75
N GLU A 163 31.90 -11.12 6.04
CA GLU A 163 33.02 -11.83 6.69
C GLU A 163 33.00 -13.34 6.44
N LYS A 164 32.01 -13.85 5.68
CA LYS A 164 31.77 -15.27 5.42
C LYS A 164 31.57 -16.11 6.69
N ASN A 165 31.12 -15.46 7.76
CA ASN A 165 30.74 -16.12 9.02
C ASN A 165 29.29 -16.60 8.94
N TRP A 166 29.09 -17.71 8.26
CA TRP A 166 27.77 -18.28 7.97
C TRP A 166 27.03 -18.69 9.24
N LYS A 167 27.74 -19.27 10.21
CA LYS A 167 27.15 -19.67 11.49
C LYS A 167 26.53 -18.48 12.21
N ARG A 168 27.25 -17.39 12.31
CA ARG A 168 26.76 -16.16 12.95
C ARG A 168 25.59 -15.54 12.18
N SER A 169 25.63 -15.56 10.86
CA SER A 169 24.54 -15.09 9.99
C SER A 169 23.26 -15.89 10.23
N ASP A 170 23.33 -17.22 10.37
CA ASP A 170 22.16 -18.07 10.61
C ASP A 170 21.59 -17.86 12.02
N GLU A 171 22.43 -17.76 13.05
CA GLU A 171 21.98 -17.40 14.41
C GLU A 171 21.22 -16.07 14.46
N LEU A 172 21.69 -15.04 13.72
CA LEU A 172 21.02 -13.75 13.65
C LEU A 172 19.70 -13.82 12.87
N ARG A 173 19.63 -14.64 11.81
CA ARG A 173 18.41 -14.90 11.07
C ARG A 173 17.35 -15.56 11.96
N GLU A 174 17.73 -16.56 12.76
CA GLU A 174 16.83 -17.21 13.71
C GLU A 174 16.32 -16.24 14.77
N ARG A 175 17.16 -15.35 15.28
CA ARG A 175 16.73 -14.32 16.23
C ARG A 175 15.73 -13.36 15.62
N ILE A 176 15.96 -12.90 14.38
CA ILE A 176 15.02 -12.05 13.65
C ILE A 176 13.70 -12.79 13.45
N SER A 177 13.74 -14.07 13.10
CA SER A 177 12.54 -14.90 12.92
C SER A 177 11.79 -15.10 14.24
N ALA A 178 12.48 -15.31 15.36
CA ALA A 178 11.85 -15.41 16.69
C ALA A 178 11.14 -14.13 17.14
N LEU A 179 11.56 -12.98 16.61
CA LEU A 179 10.88 -11.69 16.81
C LEU A 179 9.71 -11.45 15.85
N GLY A 180 9.33 -12.45 15.03
CA GLY A 180 8.23 -12.38 14.10
C GLY A 180 8.56 -11.66 12.78
N TRP A 181 9.85 -11.59 12.41
CA TRP A 181 10.30 -10.92 11.19
C TRP A 181 11.12 -11.86 10.30
N GLU A 182 11.10 -11.58 9.01
CA GLU A 182 11.88 -12.30 7.99
C GLU A 182 12.81 -11.31 7.28
N VAL A 183 14.06 -11.73 7.04
CA VAL A 183 15.03 -10.97 6.26
C VAL A 183 15.07 -11.52 4.84
N ARG A 184 14.80 -10.68 3.85
CA ARG A 184 15.03 -10.98 2.44
C ARG A 184 16.22 -10.19 1.92
N ASP A 185 17.12 -10.89 1.26
CA ASP A 185 18.25 -10.26 0.60
C ASP A 185 17.79 -9.70 -0.74
N THR A 186 17.97 -8.39 -0.95
CA THR A 186 17.69 -7.70 -2.21
C THR A 186 18.95 -7.09 -2.78
N LYS A 187 18.91 -6.63 -4.04
CA LYS A 187 20.04 -5.94 -4.69
C LYS A 187 20.44 -4.66 -3.96
N ASP A 188 19.48 -4.05 -3.25
CA ASP A 188 19.65 -2.78 -2.52
C ASP A 188 19.97 -3.00 -1.03
N GLY A 189 20.18 -4.27 -0.60
CA GLY A 189 20.48 -4.64 0.79
C GLY A 189 19.41 -5.54 1.43
N PRO A 190 19.59 -5.90 2.71
CA PRO A 190 18.65 -6.75 3.44
C PRO A 190 17.35 -5.99 3.72
N LYS A 191 16.20 -6.54 3.31
CA LYS A 191 14.88 -6.00 3.60
C LYS A 191 14.20 -6.83 4.67
N LEU A 192 13.78 -6.17 5.77
CA LEU A 192 13.01 -6.79 6.84
C LEU A 192 11.52 -6.76 6.50
N MET A 193 10.85 -7.87 6.70
CA MET A 193 9.41 -8.03 6.52
C MET A 193 8.81 -8.77 7.71
N ARG A 194 7.57 -8.48 8.09
CA ARG A 194 6.89 -9.32 9.09
C ARG A 194 6.68 -10.73 8.57
N ALA A 195 6.95 -11.73 9.42
CA ALA A 195 6.67 -13.12 9.10
C ALA A 195 5.14 -13.32 8.96
N ALA A 196 4.70 -13.94 7.89
CA ALA A 196 3.30 -14.25 7.66
C ALA A 196 2.83 -15.23 8.76
N GLY A 197 1.98 -14.78 9.68
CA GLY A 197 1.37 -15.64 10.71
C GLY A 197 1.62 -15.25 12.17
N SER A 198 2.30 -14.14 12.47
CA SER A 198 2.40 -13.62 13.83
C SER A 198 1.32 -12.55 14.05
N ALA A 199 0.10 -13.00 14.38
CA ALA A 199 -0.96 -12.21 14.98
C ALA A 199 -1.08 -12.63 16.43
#